data_e08e2c2f1f29e1a9a20ff6dd51230d4a
#
_entry.id   e08e2c2f1f29e1a9a20ff6dd51230d4a
#
_cell.length_a   1.000
_cell.length_b   1.000
_cell.length_c   1.000
_cell.angle_alpha   90.00
_cell.angle_beta   90.00
_cell.angle_gamma   90.00
#
_symmetry.space_group_name_H-M   'P 1'
#
loop_
_entity.id
_entity.type
_entity.pdbx_description
1 polymer ?
#
loop_
_entity_poly.entity_id
_entity_poly.type
_entity_poly.pdbx_seq_one_letter_code
_entity_poly.pdbx_strand_id
1 'polypeptide(L)'
;LVHDIGIRASEMKFGYQNGKLQEQEGPAVARDLLTRIGGYTEEQIERICWLVAHHHTYHASEDMDYLILIEADFLVNLYEDNESDNAIRAVRKNIFRTQSGLKILDDMFNVNNE
;
A
#
# COMPACT_ATOMS: atom_id res chain seq x y z
N LEU A 1 8.25 -2.92 -0.99
CA LEU A 1 9.24 -2.24 -0.14
C LEU A 1 9.32 -0.75 -0.38
N VAL A 2 9.15 -0.30 -1.64
CA VAL A 2 9.31 1.13 -1.97
C VAL A 2 8.00 1.91 -1.94
N HIS A 3 6.86 1.29 -1.62
CA HIS A 3 5.57 1.96 -1.72
C HIS A 3 5.46 3.18 -0.79
N ASP A 4 6.12 3.13 0.36
CA ASP A 4 6.12 4.21 1.34
C ASP A 4 7.33 5.15 1.22
N ILE A 5 8.09 5.04 0.14
CA ILE A 5 9.34 5.79 -0.01
C ILE A 5 9.10 7.31 -0.02
N GLY A 6 7.87 7.74 -0.30
CA GLY A 6 7.50 9.15 -0.29
C GLY A 6 7.35 9.77 1.10
N ILE A 7 7.34 8.96 2.18
CA ILE A 7 7.16 9.46 3.54
C ILE A 7 8.23 10.49 3.88
N ARG A 8 9.51 10.13 3.72
CA ARG A 8 10.61 11.03 4.05
C ARG A 8 10.63 12.27 3.16
N ALA A 9 10.38 12.09 1.86
CA ALA A 9 10.33 13.22 0.94
C ALA A 9 9.21 14.19 1.31
N SER A 10 8.04 13.68 1.69
CA SER A 10 6.91 14.50 2.14
C SER A 10 7.24 15.27 3.41
N GLU A 11 7.87 14.60 4.38
CA GLU A 11 8.26 15.24 5.64
C GLU A 11 9.29 16.34 5.42
N MET A 12 10.29 16.10 4.57
CA MET A 12 11.34 17.06 4.27
C MET A 12 10.81 18.28 3.52
N LYS A 13 9.85 18.09 2.61
CA LYS A 13 9.31 19.15 1.77
C LYS A 13 8.21 19.95 2.46
N PHE A 14 7.34 19.29 3.19
CA PHE A 14 6.13 19.89 3.77
C PHE A 14 6.14 19.96 5.28
N GLY A 15 7.10 19.34 5.95
CA GLY A 15 7.18 19.28 7.40
C GLY A 15 6.26 18.23 8.02
N TYR A 16 5.50 17.48 7.21
CA TYR A 16 4.61 16.40 7.66
C TYR A 16 4.34 15.47 6.49
N GLN A 17 3.69 14.35 6.77
CA GLN A 17 3.32 13.40 5.72
C GLN A 17 1.88 12.91 5.93
N ASN A 18 1.25 12.53 4.82
CA ASN A 18 -0.02 11.81 4.79
C ASN A 18 -0.07 10.98 3.50
N GLY A 19 -1.11 10.13 3.35
CA GLY A 19 -1.22 9.24 2.20
C GLY A 19 -1.17 9.96 0.86
N LYS A 20 -1.84 11.11 0.76
CA LYS A 20 -1.86 11.88 -0.49
C LYS A 20 -0.49 12.45 -0.83
N LEU A 21 0.23 12.98 0.15
CA LEU A 21 1.58 13.49 -0.06
C LEU A 21 2.54 12.37 -0.41
N GLN A 22 2.41 11.19 0.19
CA GLN A 22 3.19 10.01 -0.16
C GLN A 22 2.98 9.62 -1.61
N GLU A 23 1.73 9.61 -2.08
CA GLU A 23 1.41 9.32 -3.48
C GLU A 23 1.99 10.37 -4.43
N GLN A 24 2.01 11.63 -4.00
CA GLN A 24 2.51 12.73 -4.80
C GLN A 24 4.04 12.71 -4.91
N GLU A 25 4.74 12.51 -3.81
CA GLU A 25 6.21 12.60 -3.77
C GLU A 25 6.92 11.27 -4.02
N GLY A 26 6.26 10.15 -3.71
CA GLY A 26 6.86 8.82 -3.77
C GLY A 26 7.35 8.38 -5.15
N PRO A 27 6.57 8.59 -6.24
CA PRO A 27 6.97 8.08 -7.56
C PRO A 27 8.32 8.59 -8.04
N ALA A 28 8.60 9.88 -7.88
CA ALA A 28 9.89 10.44 -8.32
C ALA A 28 11.05 9.88 -7.50
N VAL A 29 10.85 9.70 -6.20
CA VAL A 29 11.87 9.12 -5.31
C VAL A 29 12.10 7.65 -5.66
N ALA A 30 11.02 6.90 -5.93
CA ALA A 30 11.12 5.50 -6.32
C ALA A 30 11.86 5.36 -7.65
N ARG A 31 11.54 6.19 -8.65
CA ARG A 31 12.20 6.15 -9.95
C ARG A 31 13.69 6.40 -9.82
N ASP A 32 14.08 7.42 -9.06
CA ASP A 32 15.48 7.75 -8.85
C ASP A 32 16.23 6.59 -8.17
N LEU A 33 15.65 6.01 -7.13
CA LEU A 33 16.25 4.90 -6.42
C LEU A 33 16.43 3.67 -7.31
N LEU A 34 15.38 3.26 -8.03
CA LEU A 34 15.42 2.08 -8.88
C LEU A 34 16.37 2.25 -10.06
N THR A 35 16.46 3.46 -10.60
CA THR A 35 17.40 3.77 -11.66
C THR A 35 18.84 3.69 -11.16
N ARG A 36 19.10 4.18 -9.97
CA ARG A 36 20.46 4.13 -9.38
C ARG A 36 20.89 2.73 -9.00
N ILE A 37 19.98 1.93 -8.47
CA ILE A 37 20.28 0.53 -8.14
C ILE A 37 20.57 -0.26 -9.42
N GLY A 38 19.79 -0.02 -10.47
CA GLY A 38 19.92 -0.71 -11.74
C GLY A 38 19.27 -2.09 -11.74
N GLY A 39 19.19 -2.71 -12.92
CA GLY A 39 18.62 -4.05 -13.05
C GLY A 39 17.12 -4.09 -13.28
N TYR A 40 16.45 -2.95 -13.31
CA TYR A 40 15.01 -2.85 -13.58
C TYR A 40 14.77 -2.32 -14.99
N THR A 41 13.79 -2.89 -15.69
CA THR A 41 13.38 -2.36 -17.00
C THR A 41 12.58 -1.08 -16.80
N GLU A 42 12.48 -0.26 -17.86
CA GLU A 42 11.65 0.95 -17.81
C GLU A 42 10.19 0.61 -17.51
N GLU A 43 9.66 -0.48 -18.07
CA GLU A 43 8.29 -0.92 -17.79
C GLU A 43 8.10 -1.26 -16.32
N GLN A 44 9.08 -1.95 -15.72
CA GLN A 44 9.02 -2.28 -14.30
C GLN A 44 9.05 -1.02 -13.43
N ILE A 45 9.92 -0.07 -13.76
CA ILE A 45 10.02 1.20 -13.03
C ILE A 45 8.71 1.97 -13.14
N GLU A 46 8.14 2.07 -14.33
CA GLU A 46 6.86 2.77 -14.53
C GLU A 46 5.74 2.12 -13.72
N ARG A 47 5.66 0.78 -13.72
CA ARG A 47 4.62 0.08 -12.96
C ARG A 47 4.80 0.28 -11.46
N ILE A 48 6.02 0.18 -10.95
CA ILE A 48 6.30 0.42 -9.54
C ILE A 48 5.94 1.85 -9.15
N CYS A 49 6.29 2.83 -9.98
CA CYS A 49 5.93 4.23 -9.73
C CYS A 49 4.42 4.43 -9.72
N TRP A 50 3.69 3.75 -10.61
CA TRP A 50 2.23 3.80 -10.63
C TRP A 50 1.64 3.25 -9.33
N LEU A 51 2.15 2.11 -8.86
CA LEU A 51 1.72 1.51 -7.59
C LEU A 51 1.98 2.45 -6.43
N VAL A 52 3.17 3.06 -6.37
CA VAL A 52 3.52 4.04 -5.33
C VAL A 52 2.57 5.23 -5.38
N ALA A 53 2.24 5.70 -6.58
CA ALA A 53 1.35 6.85 -6.77
C ALA A 53 -0.09 6.60 -6.35
N HIS A 54 -0.51 5.33 -6.25
CA HIS A 54 -1.92 4.98 -6.02
C HIS A 54 -2.16 4.09 -4.81
N HIS A 55 -1.13 3.80 -3.99
CA HIS A 55 -1.28 2.82 -2.90
C HIS A 55 -2.18 3.31 -1.75
N HIS A 56 -2.50 4.59 -1.68
CA HIS A 56 -3.48 5.13 -0.74
C HIS A 56 -4.80 5.53 -1.42
N THR A 57 -4.95 5.27 -2.71
CA THR A 57 -6.15 5.64 -3.46
C THR A 57 -7.22 4.55 -3.43
N TYR A 58 -6.94 3.37 -2.97
CA TYR A 58 -7.81 2.19 -2.90
C TYR A 58 -8.80 2.14 -4.06
N HIS A 59 -9.11 1.03 -4.62
CA HIS A 59 -10.03 0.90 -5.77
C HIS A 59 -9.57 1.59 -7.07
N ALA A 60 -8.30 2.02 -7.19
CA ALA A 60 -7.79 2.61 -8.42
C ALA A 60 -7.67 1.58 -9.55
N SER A 61 -7.56 0.30 -9.22
CA SER A 61 -7.38 -0.79 -10.18
C SER A 61 -7.88 -2.10 -9.59
N GLU A 62 -8.13 -3.08 -10.47
CA GLU A 62 -8.40 -4.44 -10.06
C GLU A 62 -7.23 -5.38 -10.42
N ASP A 63 -6.12 -4.82 -10.85
CA ASP A 63 -4.93 -5.60 -11.17
C ASP A 63 -4.39 -6.28 -9.91
N MET A 64 -3.94 -7.52 -10.05
CA MET A 64 -3.56 -8.34 -8.91
C MET A 64 -2.41 -7.75 -8.11
N ASP A 65 -1.41 -7.16 -8.76
CA ASP A 65 -0.28 -6.54 -8.06
C ASP A 65 -0.73 -5.37 -7.18
N TYR A 66 -1.68 -4.56 -7.65
CA TYR A 66 -2.24 -3.47 -6.89
C TYR A 66 -3.04 -3.98 -5.68
N LEU A 67 -3.90 -4.98 -5.91
CA LEU A 67 -4.71 -5.58 -4.83
C LEU A 67 -3.83 -6.20 -3.76
N ILE A 68 -2.79 -6.94 -4.15
CA ILE A 68 -1.86 -7.55 -3.20
C ILE A 68 -1.17 -6.48 -2.34
N LEU A 69 -0.70 -5.42 -2.97
CA LEU A 69 -0.02 -4.34 -2.25
C LEU A 69 -0.94 -3.68 -1.23
N ILE A 70 -2.15 -3.31 -1.65
CA ILE A 70 -3.13 -2.66 -0.78
C ILE A 70 -3.50 -3.55 0.40
N GLU A 71 -3.80 -4.82 0.13
CA GLU A 71 -4.21 -5.76 1.18
C GLU A 71 -3.07 -6.04 2.16
N ALA A 72 -1.86 -6.22 1.66
CA ALA A 72 -0.69 -6.43 2.52
C ALA A 72 -0.43 -5.22 3.42
N ASP A 73 -0.55 -4.02 2.87
CA ASP A 73 -0.36 -2.78 3.63
C ASP A 73 -1.40 -2.68 4.75
N PHE A 74 -2.68 -2.98 4.46
CA PHE A 74 -3.73 -3.00 5.48
C PHE A 74 -3.48 -4.06 6.55
N LEU A 75 -3.02 -5.25 6.19
CA LEU A 75 -2.73 -6.30 7.17
C LEU A 75 -1.70 -5.84 8.20
N VAL A 76 -0.63 -5.23 7.73
CA VAL A 76 0.43 -4.73 8.61
C VAL A 76 -0.09 -3.60 9.49
N ASN A 77 -0.80 -2.65 8.90
CA ASN A 77 -1.30 -1.48 9.64
C ASN A 77 -2.35 -1.86 10.67
N LEU A 78 -3.27 -2.76 10.33
CA LEU A 78 -4.26 -3.25 11.29
C LEU A 78 -3.59 -3.91 12.50
N TYR A 79 -2.53 -4.67 12.25
CA TYR A 79 -1.79 -5.35 13.31
C TYR A 79 -1.02 -4.34 14.17
N GLU A 80 -0.28 -3.44 13.54
CA GLU A 80 0.58 -2.47 14.24
C GLU A 80 -0.24 -1.46 15.04
N ASP A 81 -1.39 -1.04 14.51
CA ASP A 81 -2.24 -0.04 15.15
C ASP A 81 -3.20 -0.65 16.18
N ASN A 82 -3.20 -1.97 16.32
CA ASN A 82 -4.04 -2.69 17.27
C ASN A 82 -5.52 -2.28 17.15
N GLU A 83 -6.03 -2.30 15.92
CA GLU A 83 -7.36 -1.82 15.58
C GLU A 83 -8.48 -2.68 16.21
N SER A 84 -9.66 -2.09 16.37
CA SER A 84 -10.82 -2.78 16.93
C SER A 84 -11.36 -3.83 15.95
N ASP A 85 -12.12 -4.79 16.47
CA ASP A 85 -12.78 -5.80 15.66
C ASP A 85 -13.71 -5.18 14.62
N ASN A 86 -14.43 -4.12 14.99
CA ASN A 86 -15.32 -3.42 14.07
C ASN A 86 -14.55 -2.76 12.92
N ALA A 87 -13.39 -2.16 13.21
CA ALA A 87 -12.54 -1.58 12.19
C ALA A 87 -12.01 -2.65 11.24
N ILE A 88 -11.59 -3.80 11.77
CA ILE A 88 -11.10 -4.92 10.96
C ILE A 88 -12.20 -5.45 10.06
N ARG A 89 -13.42 -5.62 10.57
CA ARG A 89 -14.56 -6.06 9.76
C ARG A 89 -14.88 -5.08 8.63
N ALA A 90 -14.80 -3.79 8.91
CA ALA A 90 -15.04 -2.76 7.89
C ALA A 90 -14.00 -2.81 6.78
N VAL A 91 -12.72 -2.98 7.12
CA VAL A 91 -11.65 -3.13 6.15
C VAL A 91 -11.84 -4.42 5.34
N ARG A 92 -12.19 -5.52 6.01
CA ARG A 92 -12.44 -6.80 5.34
C ARG A 92 -13.53 -6.65 4.27
N LYS A 93 -14.61 -5.98 4.61
CA LYS A 93 -15.75 -5.81 3.71
C LYS A 93 -15.44 -4.85 2.57
N ASN A 94 -14.76 -3.75 2.84
CA ASN A 94 -14.63 -2.64 1.90
C ASN A 94 -13.35 -2.67 1.07
N ILE A 95 -12.30 -3.31 1.56
CA ILE A 95 -10.97 -3.28 0.94
C ILE A 95 -10.55 -4.64 0.39
N PHE A 96 -10.74 -5.71 1.16
CA PHE A 96 -10.21 -7.03 0.80
C PHE A 96 -11.05 -7.69 -0.29
N ARG A 97 -10.37 -8.15 -1.33
CA ARG A 97 -11.00 -8.77 -2.51
C ARG A 97 -10.37 -10.10 -2.90
N THR A 98 -9.08 -10.32 -2.59
CA THR A 98 -8.42 -11.56 -2.96
C THR A 98 -8.74 -12.67 -1.94
N GLN A 99 -8.84 -13.90 -2.42
CA GLN A 99 -9.06 -15.06 -1.54
C GLN A 99 -7.90 -15.22 -0.56
N SER A 100 -6.67 -15.06 -1.03
CA SER A 100 -5.49 -15.19 -0.19
C SER A 100 -5.45 -14.12 0.90
N GLY A 101 -5.75 -12.87 0.54
CA GLY A 101 -5.78 -11.78 1.50
C GLY A 101 -6.84 -11.98 2.56
N LEU A 102 -8.05 -12.39 2.14
CA LEU A 102 -9.15 -12.68 3.08
C LEU A 102 -8.77 -13.82 4.03
N LYS A 103 -8.13 -14.86 3.53
CA LYS A 103 -7.71 -15.98 4.38
C LYS A 103 -6.67 -15.53 5.40
N ILE A 104 -5.69 -14.77 4.99
CA ILE A 104 -4.64 -14.26 5.90
C ILE A 104 -5.27 -13.35 6.97
N LEU A 105 -6.17 -12.47 6.55
CA LEU A 105 -6.87 -11.58 7.49
C LEU A 105 -7.65 -12.38 8.53
N ASP A 106 -8.42 -13.37 8.09
CA ASP A 106 -9.21 -14.21 8.98
C ASP A 106 -8.31 -15.02 9.93
N ASP A 107 -7.18 -15.52 9.45
CA ASP A 107 -6.23 -16.26 10.27
C ASP A 107 -5.54 -15.34 11.30
N MET A 108 -5.24 -14.11 10.92
CA MET A 108 -4.56 -13.16 11.82
C MET A 108 -5.49 -12.60 12.90
N PHE A 109 -6.72 -12.26 12.54
CA PHE A 109 -7.59 -11.48 13.41
C PHE A 109 -8.83 -12.22 13.90
N ASN A 110 -9.16 -13.33 13.30
CA ASN A 110 -10.28 -14.19 13.73
C ASN A 110 -11.62 -13.44 13.87
N VAL A 111 -11.91 -12.52 12.96
CA VAL A 111 -13.16 -11.72 12.99
C VAL A 111 -14.15 -12.10 11.89
N ASN A 112 -13.84 -13.08 11.07
CA ASN A 112 -14.58 -13.46 9.86
C ASN A 112 -15.98 -12.81 9.68
N ASN A 113 -17.02 -13.54 9.28
CA ASN A 113 -18.25 -12.96 8.73
C ASN A 113 -19.36 -12.63 9.71
N GLU A 114 -19.10 -12.46 10.91
CA GLU A 114 -20.21 -12.19 11.84
C GLU A 114 -20.90 -10.85 11.71
#